data_737108452e991e89e7f9cb0023165f68
#
_entry.id   737108452e991e89e7f9cb0023165f68
#
_cell.length_a   1.000
_cell.length_b   1.000
_cell.length_c   1.000
_cell.angle_alpha   90.00
_cell.angle_beta   90.00
_cell.angle_gamma   90.00
#
_symmetry.space_group_name_H-M   'P 1'
#
loop_
_entity.id
_entity.type
_entity.pdbx_description
1 polymer ?
#
loop_
_entity_poly.entity_id
_entity_poly.type
_entity_poly.pdbx_seq_one_letter_code
_entity_poly.pdbx_strand_id
1 'polypeptide(L)'
;MERLLGRFSPVAFAVLRIFSGLLMAAHGGQKVLGWFHPPMTPPEVGSFMWFGGVIEQVGGFLVAFGLLGSLAAFILSGQMAVAYFMAHATGGHSNVTDACRFIPVVNGGEAAVLYCFIFLYIACGGSGILSLDQLLFRRSATTPTTVP
;
A
#
# COMPACT_ATOMS: atom_id res chain seq x y z
N MET A 1 -27.06 10.70 -7.45
CA MET A 1 -26.05 9.64 -7.52
C MET A 1 -25.14 9.66 -6.29
N GLU A 2 -24.63 10.79 -5.86
CA GLU A 2 -23.75 10.92 -4.68
C GLU A 2 -24.38 10.37 -3.38
N ARG A 3 -25.64 10.75 -3.08
CA ARG A 3 -26.36 10.24 -1.90
C ARG A 3 -26.58 8.71 -1.93
N LEU A 4 -26.74 8.12 -3.12
CA LEU A 4 -26.94 6.69 -3.28
C LEU A 4 -25.63 5.91 -3.08
N LEU A 5 -24.52 6.39 -3.66
CA LEU A 5 -23.22 5.73 -3.59
C LEU A 5 -22.47 6.05 -2.30
N GLY A 6 -22.67 7.23 -1.72
CA GLY A 6 -21.98 7.66 -0.50
C GLY A 6 -22.18 6.72 0.70
N ARG A 7 -23.34 6.07 0.80
CA ARG A 7 -23.61 5.07 1.84
C ARG A 7 -22.70 3.83 1.77
N PHE A 8 -22.16 3.54 0.60
CA PHE A 8 -21.25 2.40 0.39
C PHE A 8 -19.76 2.80 0.55
N SER A 9 -19.47 4.08 0.75
CA SER A 9 -18.09 4.57 0.89
C SER A 9 -17.26 3.78 1.93
N PRO A 10 -17.78 3.45 3.14
CA PRO A 10 -16.98 2.67 4.09
C PRO A 10 -16.64 1.27 3.61
N VAL A 11 -17.58 0.62 2.89
CA VAL A 11 -17.37 -0.71 2.32
C VAL A 11 -16.37 -0.63 1.16
N ALA A 12 -16.52 0.34 0.26
CA ALA A 12 -15.60 0.56 -0.84
C ALA A 12 -14.17 0.84 -0.35
N PHE A 13 -14.03 1.63 0.70
CA PHE A 13 -12.75 1.88 1.35
C PHE A 13 -12.14 0.59 1.94
N ALA A 14 -12.95 -0.23 2.64
CA ALA A 14 -12.47 -1.50 3.19
C ALA A 14 -12.00 -2.45 2.08
N VAL A 15 -12.75 -2.55 0.99
CA VAL A 15 -12.37 -3.36 -0.18
C VAL A 15 -11.08 -2.84 -0.80
N LEU A 16 -10.97 -1.53 -1.04
CA LEU A 16 -9.74 -0.91 -1.56
C LEU A 16 -8.53 -1.26 -0.68
N ARG A 17 -8.65 -1.10 0.63
CA ARG A 17 -7.61 -1.39 1.61
C ARG A 17 -7.18 -2.86 1.57
N ILE A 18 -8.17 -3.78 1.60
CA ILE A 18 -7.90 -5.23 1.61
C ILE A 18 -7.18 -5.63 0.32
N PHE A 19 -7.71 -5.26 -0.85
CA PHE A 19 -7.13 -5.68 -2.11
C PHE A 19 -5.77 -5.03 -2.39
N SER A 20 -5.61 -3.73 -2.14
CA SER A 20 -4.31 -3.07 -2.31
C SER A 20 -3.25 -3.65 -1.37
N GLY A 21 -3.62 -3.97 -0.13
CA GLY A 21 -2.74 -4.62 0.83
C GLY A 21 -2.33 -6.03 0.39
N LEU A 22 -3.27 -6.87 -0.06
CA LEU A 22 -2.98 -8.22 -0.53
C LEU A 22 -2.09 -8.22 -1.79
N LEU A 23 -2.36 -7.34 -2.74
CA LEU A 23 -1.54 -7.20 -3.93
C LEU A 23 -0.12 -6.76 -3.57
N MET A 24 0.03 -5.82 -2.65
CA MET A 24 1.35 -5.40 -2.17
C MET A 24 2.08 -6.52 -1.43
N ALA A 25 1.38 -7.30 -0.59
CA ALA A 25 1.97 -8.47 0.07
C ALA A 25 2.43 -9.53 -0.94
N ALA A 26 1.69 -9.71 -2.04
CA ALA A 26 2.07 -10.60 -3.13
C ALA A 26 3.35 -10.13 -3.84
N HIS A 27 3.48 -8.82 -4.12
CA HIS A 27 4.72 -8.24 -4.66
C HIS A 27 5.93 -8.47 -3.75
N GLY A 28 5.75 -8.25 -2.44
CA GLY A 28 6.79 -8.56 -1.45
C GLY A 28 7.14 -10.05 -1.43
N GLY A 29 6.14 -10.93 -1.46
CA GLY A 29 6.31 -12.38 -1.48
C GLY A 29 7.06 -12.88 -2.71
N GLN A 30 6.89 -12.24 -3.88
CA GLN A 30 7.71 -12.53 -5.07
C GLN A 30 9.19 -12.26 -4.82
N LYS A 31 9.52 -11.14 -4.16
CA LYS A 31 10.91 -10.74 -3.90
C LYS A 31 11.57 -11.54 -2.79
N VAL A 32 10.83 -11.87 -1.72
CA VAL A 32 11.39 -12.51 -0.51
C VAL A 32 11.32 -14.02 -0.57
N LEU A 33 10.20 -14.58 -1.07
CA LEU A 33 9.87 -16.00 -1.03
C LEU A 33 9.77 -16.66 -2.42
N GLY A 34 9.96 -15.89 -3.50
CA GLY A 34 9.81 -16.39 -4.86
C GLY A 34 8.39 -16.84 -5.23
N TRP A 35 7.36 -16.27 -4.57
CA TRP A 35 5.97 -16.63 -4.85
C TRP A 35 5.62 -16.41 -6.33
N PHE A 36 4.74 -17.28 -6.85
CA PHE A 36 4.19 -17.17 -8.22
C PHE A 36 5.24 -17.23 -9.33
N HIS A 37 6.44 -17.78 -9.05
CA HIS A 37 7.51 -17.93 -10.04
C HIS A 37 7.74 -16.63 -10.85
N PRO A 38 8.18 -15.54 -10.21
CA PRO A 38 8.36 -14.26 -10.89
C PRO A 38 9.37 -14.41 -12.05
N PRO A 39 9.20 -13.65 -13.14
CA PRO A 39 10.13 -13.72 -14.28
C PRO A 39 11.54 -13.21 -13.95
N MET A 40 11.68 -12.52 -12.80
CA MET A 40 12.96 -12.04 -12.29
C MET A 40 13.50 -12.97 -11.21
N THR A 41 14.82 -13.17 -11.20
CA THR A 41 15.50 -13.84 -10.09
C THR A 41 15.24 -13.08 -8.79
N PRO A 42 14.83 -13.76 -7.71
CA PRO A 42 14.69 -13.09 -6.41
C PRO A 42 15.97 -12.35 -6.03
N PRO A 43 15.86 -11.15 -5.46
CA PRO A 43 17.03 -10.38 -5.04
C PRO A 43 17.81 -11.13 -3.95
N GLU A 44 19.12 -10.89 -3.90
CA GLU A 44 19.98 -11.44 -2.86
C GLU A 44 19.48 -11.06 -1.48
N VAL A 45 19.49 -12.04 -0.56
CA VAL A 45 19.07 -11.84 0.83
C VAL A 45 19.93 -10.77 1.50
N GLY A 46 19.29 -9.80 2.14
CA GLY A 46 19.95 -8.66 2.77
C GLY A 46 20.25 -7.50 1.82
N SER A 47 19.93 -7.60 0.52
CA SER A 47 20.03 -6.47 -0.40
C SER A 47 18.94 -5.43 -0.12
N PHE A 48 19.16 -4.19 -0.59
CA PHE A 48 18.15 -3.12 -0.48
C PHE A 48 16.79 -3.53 -1.07
N MET A 49 16.80 -4.22 -2.21
CA MET A 49 15.58 -4.69 -2.88
C MET A 49 14.89 -5.81 -2.08
N TRP A 50 15.65 -6.67 -1.40
CA TRP A 50 15.11 -7.69 -0.52
C TRP A 50 14.42 -7.07 0.70
N PHE A 51 15.05 -6.08 1.35
CA PHE A 51 14.41 -5.33 2.44
C PHE A 51 13.14 -4.62 1.98
N GLY A 52 13.15 -4.04 0.77
CA GLY A 52 11.95 -3.50 0.16
C GLY A 52 10.85 -4.55 0.05
N GLY A 53 11.18 -5.77 -0.39
CA GLY A 53 10.25 -6.89 -0.45
C GLY A 53 9.67 -7.28 0.91
N VAL A 54 10.48 -7.28 1.97
CA VAL A 54 10.01 -7.55 3.34
C VAL A 54 9.01 -6.50 3.79
N ILE A 55 9.29 -5.21 3.57
CA ILE A 55 8.37 -4.11 3.91
C ILE A 55 7.06 -4.24 3.12
N GLU A 56 7.13 -4.54 1.82
CA GLU A 56 5.94 -4.78 0.99
C GLU A 56 5.11 -5.95 1.49
N GLN A 57 5.74 -7.06 1.83
CA GLN A 57 5.04 -8.26 2.28
C GLN A 57 4.38 -8.06 3.63
N VAL A 58 5.15 -7.65 4.63
CA VAL A 58 4.64 -7.44 5.99
C VAL A 58 3.67 -6.27 6.02
N GLY A 59 4.05 -5.13 5.46
CA GLY A 59 3.21 -3.94 5.40
C GLY A 59 1.91 -4.18 4.64
N GLY A 60 1.97 -4.92 3.53
CA GLY A 60 0.81 -5.31 2.76
C GLY A 60 -0.20 -6.13 3.57
N PHE A 61 0.26 -7.12 4.33
CA PHE A 61 -0.63 -7.87 5.24
C PHE A 61 -1.18 -6.99 6.36
N LEU A 62 -0.37 -6.13 6.98
CA LEU A 62 -0.84 -5.22 8.02
C LEU A 62 -1.96 -4.31 7.49
N VAL A 63 -1.79 -3.76 6.29
CA VAL A 63 -2.82 -2.95 5.63
C VAL A 63 -4.05 -3.80 5.32
N ALA A 64 -3.89 -4.99 4.72
CA ALA A 64 -5.01 -5.86 4.36
C ALA A 64 -5.88 -6.20 5.57
N PHE A 65 -5.26 -6.63 6.67
CA PHE A 65 -5.98 -6.94 7.90
C PHE A 65 -6.40 -5.70 8.70
N GLY A 66 -5.87 -4.52 8.37
CA GLY A 66 -6.13 -3.29 9.10
C GLY A 66 -5.59 -3.32 10.52
N LEU A 67 -4.41 -3.91 10.72
CA LEU A 67 -3.66 -3.89 11.97
C LEU A 67 -2.53 -2.87 11.85
N LEU A 68 -2.55 -1.83 12.69
CA LEU A 68 -1.69 -0.65 12.55
C LEU A 68 -1.77 -0.06 11.12
N GLY A 69 -2.98 -0.13 10.52
CA GLY A 69 -3.19 0.07 9.09
C GLY A 69 -2.71 1.43 8.59
N SER A 70 -2.93 2.52 9.35
CA SER A 70 -2.45 3.86 8.97
C SER A 70 -0.93 3.95 8.92
N LEU A 71 -0.25 3.39 9.93
CA LEU A 71 1.21 3.42 9.99
C LEU A 71 1.84 2.58 8.87
N ALA A 72 1.33 1.36 8.68
CA ALA A 72 1.80 0.48 7.63
C ALA A 72 1.57 1.08 6.23
N ALA A 73 0.40 1.67 6.00
CA ALA A 73 0.08 2.34 4.74
C ALA A 73 0.98 3.56 4.51
N PHE A 74 1.29 4.36 5.54
CA PHE A 74 2.21 5.48 5.40
C PHE A 74 3.62 5.03 4.99
N ILE A 75 4.13 3.96 5.62
CA ILE A 75 5.44 3.38 5.26
C ILE A 75 5.43 2.86 3.82
N LEU A 76 4.39 2.12 3.41
CA LEU A 76 4.25 1.61 2.05
C LEU A 76 4.14 2.74 1.01
N SER A 77 3.43 3.83 1.33
CA SER A 77 3.36 5.01 0.47
C SER A 77 4.76 5.59 0.21
N GLY A 78 5.54 5.80 1.28
CA GLY A 78 6.91 6.29 1.16
C GLY A 78 7.80 5.34 0.37
N GLN A 79 7.68 4.04 0.61
CA GLN A 79 8.44 3.04 -0.13
C GLN A 79 8.10 3.02 -1.62
N MET A 80 6.82 3.16 -1.99
CA MET A 80 6.41 3.22 -3.39
C MET A 80 6.93 4.49 -4.09
N ALA A 81 7.01 5.61 -3.39
CA ALA A 81 7.68 6.80 -3.90
C ALA A 81 9.18 6.54 -4.16
N VAL A 82 9.88 5.93 -3.21
CA VAL A 82 11.30 5.54 -3.38
C VAL A 82 11.46 4.56 -4.54
N ALA A 83 10.61 3.53 -4.63
CA ALA A 83 10.64 2.55 -5.72
C ALA A 83 10.45 3.22 -7.09
N TYR A 84 9.52 4.18 -7.19
CA TYR A 84 9.32 4.94 -8.43
C TYR A 84 10.59 5.68 -8.86
N PHE A 85 11.18 6.46 -7.96
CA PHE A 85 12.38 7.23 -8.32
C PHE A 85 13.59 6.32 -8.61
N MET A 86 13.80 5.27 -7.83
CA MET A 86 14.99 4.42 -7.98
C MET A 86 14.89 3.44 -9.14
N ALA A 87 13.73 2.81 -9.34
CA ALA A 87 13.57 1.75 -10.34
C ALA A 87 13.07 2.27 -11.69
N HIS A 88 12.24 3.32 -11.70
CA HIS A 88 11.57 3.79 -12.91
C HIS A 88 12.12 5.13 -13.42
N ALA A 89 12.24 6.14 -12.55
CA ALA A 89 12.65 7.47 -12.99
C ALA A 89 14.15 7.59 -13.26
N THR A 90 14.99 6.86 -12.51
CA THR A 90 16.45 6.90 -12.65
C THR A 90 17.08 5.57 -13.06
N GLY A 91 16.35 4.45 -12.88
CA GLY A 91 16.82 3.10 -13.15
C GLY A 91 16.47 2.66 -14.57
N GLY A 92 17.43 2.08 -15.25
CA GLY A 92 17.46 1.74 -16.65
C GLY A 92 16.44 0.70 -17.18
N HIS A 93 15.18 0.79 -16.84
CA HIS A 93 14.14 -0.10 -17.40
C HIS A 93 13.54 0.40 -18.71
N SER A 94 13.89 1.60 -19.16
CA SER A 94 13.36 2.15 -20.40
C SER A 94 14.45 2.74 -21.26
N ASN A 95 14.48 2.38 -22.54
CA ASN A 95 15.16 3.13 -23.60
C ASN A 95 14.51 4.51 -23.82
N VAL A 96 14.03 5.12 -22.73
CA VAL A 96 13.28 6.38 -22.74
C VAL A 96 14.29 7.52 -22.76
N THR A 97 14.07 8.45 -23.67
CA THR A 97 14.84 9.69 -23.74
C THR A 97 14.78 10.46 -22.42
N ASP A 98 15.85 11.16 -22.05
CA ASP A 98 15.95 11.92 -20.78
C ASP A 98 14.78 12.86 -20.50
N ALA A 99 14.13 13.39 -21.53
CA ALA A 99 12.98 14.29 -21.40
C ALA A 99 11.71 13.60 -20.85
N CYS A 100 11.53 12.29 -21.08
CA CYS A 100 10.31 11.56 -20.72
C CYS A 100 10.50 10.59 -19.54
N ARG A 101 11.70 10.46 -19.00
CA ARG A 101 12.01 9.48 -17.94
C ARG A 101 11.20 9.65 -16.65
N PHE A 102 10.67 10.86 -16.39
CA PHE A 102 9.85 11.15 -15.22
C PHE A 102 8.35 10.97 -15.46
N ILE A 103 7.95 10.49 -16.63
CA ILE A 103 6.54 10.28 -16.97
C ILE A 103 6.17 8.81 -16.67
N PRO A 104 5.31 8.54 -15.65
CA PRO A 104 5.04 7.18 -15.18
C PRO A 104 4.54 6.23 -16.27
N VAL A 105 3.69 6.72 -17.19
CA VAL A 105 3.16 5.93 -18.29
C VAL A 105 4.24 5.50 -19.30
N VAL A 106 5.33 6.26 -19.39
CA VAL A 106 6.41 6.01 -20.34
C VAL A 106 7.49 5.11 -19.73
N ASN A 107 7.77 5.29 -18.43
CA ASN A 107 8.82 4.55 -17.74
C ASN A 107 8.34 3.27 -17.03
N GLY A 108 7.03 2.93 -17.18
CA GLY A 108 6.43 1.76 -16.54
C GLY A 108 6.22 1.89 -15.03
N GLY A 109 6.32 3.09 -14.48
CA GLY A 109 6.20 3.37 -13.03
C GLY A 109 4.78 3.68 -12.57
N GLU A 110 3.76 3.53 -13.43
CA GLU A 110 2.36 3.86 -13.09
C GLU A 110 1.89 3.14 -11.83
N ALA A 111 2.18 1.86 -11.70
CA ALA A 111 1.77 1.07 -10.55
C ALA A 111 2.38 1.61 -9.25
N ALA A 112 3.67 1.96 -9.24
CA ALA A 112 4.33 2.53 -8.07
C ALA A 112 3.71 3.86 -7.66
N VAL A 113 3.40 4.74 -8.62
CA VAL A 113 2.74 6.03 -8.37
C VAL A 113 1.32 5.81 -7.84
N LEU A 114 0.54 4.93 -8.46
CA LEU A 114 -0.83 4.64 -8.00
C LEU A 114 -0.83 4.06 -6.59
N TYR A 115 0.02 3.10 -6.28
CA TYR A 115 0.14 2.54 -4.93
C TYR A 115 0.61 3.58 -3.90
N CYS A 116 1.54 4.48 -4.26
CA CYS A 116 1.95 5.56 -3.38
C CYS A 116 0.74 6.39 -2.91
N PHE A 117 -0.11 6.83 -3.82
CA PHE A 117 -1.28 7.65 -3.46
C PHE A 117 -2.43 6.83 -2.85
N ILE A 118 -2.64 5.58 -3.25
CA ILE A 118 -3.61 4.68 -2.61
C ILE A 118 -3.24 4.48 -1.13
N PHE A 119 -1.99 4.15 -0.83
CA PHE A 119 -1.54 3.97 0.53
C PHE A 119 -1.52 5.28 1.33
N LEU A 120 -1.21 6.41 0.71
CA LEU A 120 -1.33 7.72 1.35
C LEU A 120 -2.80 8.00 1.75
N TYR A 121 -3.73 7.72 0.87
CA TYR A 121 -5.16 7.85 1.15
C TYR A 121 -5.61 6.95 2.30
N ILE A 122 -5.17 5.68 2.31
CA ILE A 122 -5.46 4.74 3.40
C ILE A 122 -4.83 5.20 4.71
N ALA A 123 -3.60 5.72 4.69
CA ALA A 123 -2.93 6.26 5.88
C ALA A 123 -3.73 7.41 6.52
N CYS A 124 -4.26 8.32 5.70
CA CYS A 124 -5.10 9.43 6.16
C CYS A 124 -6.50 8.99 6.60
N GLY A 125 -7.08 7.97 5.93
CA GLY A 125 -8.43 7.47 6.21
C GLY A 125 -8.53 6.56 7.44
N GLY A 126 -7.40 6.09 7.95
CA GLY A 126 -7.36 5.12 9.05
C GLY A 126 -7.64 3.69 8.57
N SER A 127 -7.79 2.77 9.52
CA SER A 127 -8.02 1.35 9.20
C SER A 127 -9.46 1.04 8.74
N GLY A 128 -10.42 1.95 8.99
CA GLY A 128 -11.80 1.83 8.55
C GLY A 128 -12.55 0.64 9.15
N ILE A 129 -13.69 0.30 8.54
CA ILE A 129 -14.48 -0.90 8.92
C ILE A 129 -13.76 -2.19 8.49
N LEU A 130 -14.14 -3.32 9.06
CA LEU A 130 -13.54 -4.64 8.80
C LEU A 130 -12.02 -4.66 9.05
N SER A 131 -11.57 -3.97 10.10
CA SER A 131 -10.17 -3.90 10.49
C SER A 131 -9.94 -4.51 11.87
N LEU A 132 -8.75 -5.09 12.06
CA LEU A 132 -8.33 -5.59 13.39
C LEU A 132 -8.16 -4.43 14.38
N ASP A 133 -7.72 -3.26 13.93
CA ASP A 133 -7.63 -2.08 14.80
C ASP A 133 -8.98 -1.72 15.39
N GLN A 134 -10.05 -1.83 14.62
CA GLN A 134 -11.40 -1.57 15.11
C GLN A 134 -11.81 -2.60 16.17
N LEU A 135 -11.42 -3.85 16.02
CA LEU A 135 -11.75 -4.91 16.98
C LEU A 135 -10.93 -4.78 18.28
N LEU A 136 -9.63 -4.48 18.16
CA LEU A 136 -8.70 -4.48 19.27
C LEU A 136 -8.71 -3.16 20.06
N PHE A 137 -8.86 -2.02 19.36
CA PHE A 137 -8.73 -0.68 19.93
C PHE A 137 -10.07 0.06 20.00
N ARG A 138 -11.19 -0.61 19.80
CA ARG A 138 -12.52 -0.02 19.97
C ARG A 138 -12.68 0.34 21.44
N ARG A 139 -12.25 1.54 21.83
CA ARG A 139 -12.60 2.15 23.10
C ARG A 139 -14.11 2.24 23.11
N SER A 140 -14.74 1.60 24.12
CA SER A 140 -16.15 1.83 24.46
C SER A 140 -16.35 3.34 24.49
N ALA A 141 -17.21 3.85 23.62
CA ALA A 141 -17.66 5.22 23.72
C ALA A 141 -18.28 5.34 25.12
N THR A 142 -17.57 5.94 26.04
CA THR A 142 -18.12 6.35 27.34
C THR A 142 -19.28 7.28 27.03
N THR A 143 -20.48 6.82 27.33
CA THR A 143 -21.71 7.61 27.33
C THR A 143 -21.43 8.95 27.99
N PRO A 144 -21.75 10.09 27.36
CA PRO A 144 -21.64 11.37 28.05
C PRO A 144 -22.57 11.29 29.28
N THR A 145 -21.99 11.35 30.46
CA THR A 145 -22.77 11.53 31.69
C THR A 145 -23.45 12.89 31.57
N THR A 146 -24.75 12.90 31.32
CA THR A 146 -25.58 14.08 31.48
C THR A 146 -25.53 14.45 32.94
N VAL A 147 -24.77 15.49 33.26
CA VAL A 147 -24.80 16.15 34.56
C VAL A 147 -26.13 16.92 34.63
N PRO A 148 -26.91 16.78 35.71
CA PRO A 148 -28.20 17.45 35.89
C PRO A 148 -28.09 18.97 36.00
#